data_c2d081e7d45757a5d1c7176c9d355171
#
_entry.id   c2d081e7d45757a5d1c7176c9d355171
#
_cell.length_a   1.000
_cell.length_b   1.000
_cell.length_c   1.000
_cell.angle_alpha   90.00
_cell.angle_beta   90.00
_cell.angle_gamma   90.00
#
_symmetry.space_group_name_H-M   'P 1'
#
loop_
_entity.id
_entity.type
_entity.pdbx_description
1 polymer ?
#
loop_
_entity_poly.entity_id
_entity_poly.type
_entity_poly.pdbx_seq_one_letter_code
_entity_poly.pdbx_strand_id
1 'polypeptide(L)'
;MVKAVNMDESPNTLGNPPKEVKSTEVSISNPDEDVEFVIDTGGDDLNIDAVSKKAMGGTELMQKWLFEELEKREPGLKDKFQWIMTRVRRLDPEKQRILWIHDLASDPEVQHLKDPENWKKFERIVFVSHWQQYQFKTHLGFPYDKGVVIQNAIRPILEHEKPKEDGKINVCYFSTPHRGLELLLNAWEFMRKELKDGLNAELNIYSSFKLYDRPHLDEQFRHIYKRAQDMDGVNYHGTVSNDEIREALKTQHIMAYPSIYEETSCITLMEAANAGCLCVVPNLGALPETGANFPW
;
A
#
# COMPACT_ATOMS: atom_id res chain seq x y z
N MET A 1 -34.91 25.81 27.22
CA MET A 1 -35.29 24.70 28.09
C MET A 1 -35.42 23.46 27.23
N VAL A 2 -34.39 22.65 27.17
CA VAL A 2 -34.42 21.38 26.43
C VAL A 2 -34.25 20.28 27.48
N LYS A 3 -35.22 19.37 27.55
CA LYS A 3 -35.27 18.27 28.49
C LYS A 3 -34.29 17.17 28.06
N ALA A 4 -33.46 16.73 28.98
CA ALA A 4 -32.65 15.53 28.84
C ALA A 4 -33.55 14.30 28.90
N VAL A 5 -33.31 13.32 28.01
CA VAL A 5 -33.94 11.98 28.06
C VAL A 5 -32.89 11.03 28.61
N ASN A 6 -33.17 10.46 29.76
CA ASN A 6 -32.44 9.33 30.34
C ASN A 6 -32.68 8.09 29.48
N MET A 7 -31.62 7.41 29.08
CA MET A 7 -31.66 6.01 28.65
C MET A 7 -30.91 5.19 29.69
N ASP A 8 -31.67 4.47 30.48
CA ASP A 8 -31.21 3.37 31.29
C ASP A 8 -31.88 2.07 30.81
N GLU A 9 -31.18 0.95 31.00
CA GLU A 9 -31.58 -0.44 30.83
C GLU A 9 -31.20 -1.14 29.51
N SER A 10 -30.01 -1.79 29.59
CA SER A 10 -29.64 -2.95 28.77
C SER A 10 -29.99 -4.27 29.50
N PRO A 11 -30.47 -5.29 28.81
CA PRO A 11 -30.46 -6.64 29.37
C PRO A 11 -29.17 -7.38 28.97
N ASN A 12 -28.47 -7.80 30.00
CA ASN A 12 -27.36 -8.75 30.02
C ASN A 12 -27.81 -10.13 29.49
N THR A 13 -27.20 -10.64 28.43
CA THR A 13 -27.18 -12.07 28.16
C THR A 13 -25.73 -12.52 27.97
N LEU A 14 -25.20 -13.11 29.03
CA LEU A 14 -23.93 -13.82 29.06
C LEU A 14 -24.03 -15.09 28.21
N GLY A 15 -23.38 -15.09 27.05
CA GLY A 15 -23.03 -16.28 26.29
C GLY A 15 -21.68 -16.83 26.76
N ASN A 16 -21.57 -18.17 26.85
CA ASN A 16 -20.40 -18.91 27.33
C ASN A 16 -19.10 -18.49 26.68
N PRO A 17 -17.97 -18.54 27.41
CA PRO A 17 -16.64 -18.22 26.87
C PRO A 17 -16.19 -19.29 25.85
N PRO A 18 -15.45 -18.91 24.81
CA PRO A 18 -14.91 -19.85 23.85
C PRO A 18 -13.87 -20.76 24.50
N LYS A 19 -13.87 -22.03 24.08
CA LYS A 19 -12.95 -23.07 24.54
C LYS A 19 -11.49 -22.65 24.37
N GLU A 20 -10.70 -22.89 25.41
CA GLU A 20 -9.27 -22.73 25.44
C GLU A 20 -8.57 -23.33 24.20
N VAL A 21 -7.88 -22.48 23.45
CA VAL A 21 -6.89 -22.90 22.47
C VAL A 21 -5.59 -23.17 23.23
N LYS A 22 -5.15 -24.41 23.23
CA LYS A 22 -3.89 -24.81 23.85
C LYS A 22 -2.76 -23.97 23.28
N SER A 23 -2.14 -23.14 24.13
CA SER A 23 -0.89 -22.47 23.86
C SER A 23 0.21 -23.52 23.74
N THR A 24 0.85 -23.58 22.57
CA THR A 24 2.13 -24.27 22.41
C THR A 24 3.18 -23.40 23.10
N GLU A 25 3.67 -23.86 24.24
CA GLU A 25 4.81 -23.24 24.93
C GLU A 25 6.02 -23.29 24.01
N VAL A 26 6.42 -22.13 23.50
CA VAL A 26 7.76 -21.95 22.91
C VAL A 26 8.70 -21.66 24.07
N SER A 27 9.54 -22.62 24.40
CA SER A 27 10.61 -22.45 25.38
C SER A 27 11.60 -21.41 24.89
N ILE A 28 11.64 -20.26 25.57
CA ILE A 28 12.67 -19.24 25.39
C ILE A 28 13.92 -19.75 26.12
N SER A 29 14.92 -20.18 25.37
CA SER A 29 16.25 -20.44 25.86
C SER A 29 17.01 -19.13 26.06
N ASN A 30 17.69 -19.01 27.18
CA ASN A 30 18.70 -18.08 27.67
C ASN A 30 18.92 -16.72 26.96
N PRO A 31 18.90 -15.59 27.73
CA PRO A 31 19.09 -14.24 27.18
C PRO A 31 20.57 -13.83 26.93
N ASP A 32 21.53 -14.71 27.04
CA ASP A 32 22.98 -14.40 26.98
C ASP A 32 23.73 -15.06 25.83
N GLU A 33 23.06 -15.64 24.85
CA GLU A 33 23.73 -16.05 23.62
C GLU A 33 23.52 -14.99 22.55
N ASP A 34 24.61 -14.44 22.03
CA ASP A 34 24.64 -13.61 20.81
C ASP A 34 23.89 -14.37 19.71
N VAL A 35 22.63 -14.04 19.50
CA VAL A 35 21.84 -14.54 18.38
C VAL A 35 22.41 -13.87 17.14
N GLU A 36 23.41 -14.50 16.55
CA GLU A 36 23.78 -14.26 15.16
C GLU A 36 22.53 -14.54 14.34
N PHE A 37 21.90 -13.51 13.81
CA PHE A 37 20.79 -13.64 12.86
C PHE A 37 21.35 -14.35 11.61
N VAL A 38 21.38 -15.65 11.64
CA VAL A 38 21.60 -16.47 10.44
C VAL A 38 20.29 -16.43 9.65
N ILE A 39 20.20 -15.48 8.74
CA ILE A 39 19.13 -15.46 7.75
C ILE A 39 19.49 -16.53 6.74
N ASP A 40 18.76 -17.64 6.75
CA ASP A 40 18.88 -18.69 5.75
C ASP A 40 18.53 -18.12 4.37
N THR A 41 19.56 -17.77 3.63
CA THR A 41 19.45 -17.37 2.23
C THR A 41 19.64 -18.60 1.37
N GLY A 42 18.61 -19.42 1.24
CA GLY A 42 18.61 -20.49 0.24
C GLY A 42 18.82 -19.90 -1.16
N GLY A 43 20.08 -19.94 -1.66
CA GLY A 43 20.42 -19.65 -3.03
C GLY A 43 21.37 -18.47 -3.27
N ASP A 44 22.32 -18.70 -4.13
CA ASP A 44 23.51 -17.94 -4.51
C ASP A 44 23.29 -16.63 -5.26
N ASP A 45 22.34 -15.76 -4.93
CA ASP A 45 22.23 -14.47 -5.60
C ASP A 45 22.22 -13.31 -4.62
N LEU A 46 23.34 -12.61 -4.54
CA LEU A 46 23.52 -11.26 -3.96
C LEU A 46 22.71 -10.20 -4.72
N ASN A 47 21.87 -10.62 -5.63
CA ASN A 47 21.18 -9.76 -6.56
C ASN A 47 19.92 -9.20 -5.91
N ILE A 48 19.71 -7.96 -6.08
CA ILE A 48 18.52 -7.09 -6.13
C ILE A 48 17.14 -7.83 -6.11
N ASP A 49 17.13 -9.12 -6.13
CA ASP A 49 16.00 -10.06 -6.26
C ASP A 49 15.26 -10.37 -4.95
N ALA A 50 15.46 -9.60 -3.89
CA ALA A 50 14.56 -9.65 -2.71
C ALA A 50 13.12 -9.22 -3.06
N VAL A 51 12.96 -8.57 -4.20
CA VAL A 51 11.68 -8.21 -4.80
C VAL A 51 11.31 -9.28 -5.82
N SER A 52 10.14 -9.89 -5.66
CA SER A 52 9.65 -10.90 -6.62
C SER A 52 9.63 -10.33 -8.03
N LYS A 53 10.29 -10.99 -9.00
CA LYS A 53 10.25 -10.59 -10.42
C LYS A 53 8.84 -10.64 -11.01
N LYS A 54 7.91 -11.30 -10.34
CA LYS A 54 6.51 -11.45 -10.76
C LYS A 54 5.59 -10.44 -10.07
N ALA A 55 5.96 -9.97 -8.87
CA ALA A 55 5.20 -8.95 -8.18
C ALA A 55 5.44 -7.59 -8.85
N MET A 56 4.38 -6.79 -8.97
CA MET A 56 4.41 -5.46 -9.61
C MET A 56 3.73 -4.42 -8.73
N GLY A 57 3.93 -4.52 -7.41
CA GLY A 57 3.48 -3.53 -6.44
C GLY A 57 4.27 -2.22 -6.53
N GLY A 58 3.96 -1.28 -5.64
CA GLY A 58 4.59 0.04 -5.64
C GLY A 58 6.10 0.00 -5.43
N THR A 59 6.57 -0.87 -4.54
CA THR A 59 8.00 -1.04 -4.25
C THR A 59 8.76 -1.51 -5.50
N GLU A 60 8.22 -2.52 -6.19
CA GLU A 60 8.81 -3.09 -7.38
C GLU A 60 8.85 -2.08 -8.53
N LEU A 61 7.80 -1.30 -8.71
CA LEU A 61 7.74 -0.24 -9.70
C LEU A 61 8.77 0.85 -9.42
N MET A 62 8.90 1.29 -8.16
CA MET A 62 9.88 2.31 -7.77
C MET A 62 11.31 1.83 -8.01
N GLN A 63 11.62 0.60 -7.63
CA GLN A 63 12.93 0.01 -7.89
C GLN A 63 13.24 -0.05 -9.38
N LYS A 64 12.31 -0.56 -10.17
CA LYS A 64 12.45 -0.66 -11.63
C LYS A 64 12.73 0.70 -12.25
N TRP A 65 11.90 1.70 -11.94
CA TRP A 65 12.04 3.04 -12.54
C TRP A 65 13.30 3.76 -12.09
N LEU A 66 13.67 3.63 -10.80
CA LEU A 66 14.93 4.18 -10.30
C LEU A 66 16.13 3.59 -11.07
N PHE A 67 16.18 2.27 -11.23
CA PHE A 67 17.31 1.62 -11.88
C PHE A 67 17.39 1.93 -13.38
N GLU A 68 16.25 2.03 -14.05
CA GLU A 68 16.20 2.48 -15.45
C GLU A 68 16.70 3.93 -15.61
N GLU A 69 16.35 4.82 -14.67
CA GLU A 69 16.84 6.21 -14.71
C GLU A 69 18.31 6.33 -14.30
N LEU A 70 18.78 5.56 -13.33
CA LEU A 70 20.21 5.54 -12.97
C LEU A 70 21.07 5.05 -14.12
N GLU A 71 20.64 3.99 -14.81
CA GLU A 71 21.40 3.47 -15.97
C GLU A 71 21.51 4.49 -17.10
N LYS A 72 20.49 5.32 -17.32
CA LYS A 72 20.50 6.38 -18.35
C LYS A 72 21.36 7.56 -17.97
N ARG A 73 21.32 8.01 -16.69
CA ARG A 73 21.93 9.28 -16.25
C ARG A 73 23.33 9.09 -15.71
N GLU A 74 23.56 8.03 -14.97
CA GLU A 74 24.80 7.74 -14.25
C GLU A 74 25.14 6.24 -14.36
N PRO A 75 25.54 5.77 -15.55
CA PRO A 75 25.86 4.36 -15.78
C PRO A 75 26.85 3.82 -14.74
N GLY A 76 26.56 2.65 -14.18
CA GLY A 76 27.38 2.01 -13.16
C GLY A 76 27.21 2.56 -11.73
N LEU A 77 26.44 3.63 -11.51
CA LEU A 77 26.19 4.14 -10.15
C LEU A 77 25.39 3.12 -9.32
N LYS A 78 24.42 2.48 -9.93
CA LYS A 78 23.60 1.43 -9.34
C LYS A 78 24.45 0.32 -8.69
N ASP A 79 25.58 -0.06 -9.31
CA ASP A 79 26.41 -1.18 -8.88
C ASP A 79 27.36 -0.82 -7.72
N LYS A 80 27.55 0.47 -7.43
CA LYS A 80 28.35 0.95 -6.31
C LYS A 80 27.69 0.77 -4.96
N PHE A 81 26.36 0.61 -4.95
CA PHE A 81 25.57 0.48 -3.72
C PHE A 81 24.85 -0.85 -3.67
N GLN A 82 24.63 -1.34 -2.45
CA GLN A 82 23.60 -2.32 -2.18
C GLN A 82 22.30 -1.58 -1.89
N TRP A 83 21.33 -1.75 -2.77
CA TRP A 83 19.98 -1.19 -2.64
C TRP A 83 19.08 -2.20 -1.92
N ILE A 84 18.56 -1.83 -0.76
CA ILE A 84 17.73 -2.70 0.07
C ILE A 84 16.33 -2.09 0.10
N MET A 85 15.38 -2.79 -0.52
CA MET A 85 14.00 -2.36 -0.62
C MET A 85 13.24 -2.89 0.60
N THR A 86 13.19 -2.12 1.66
CA THR A 86 12.54 -2.38 2.96
C THR A 86 13.15 -3.56 3.73
N ARG A 87 13.18 -4.75 3.14
CA ARG A 87 13.47 -6.00 3.84
C ARG A 87 14.95 -6.32 3.80
N VAL A 88 15.58 -6.25 4.97
CA VAL A 88 17.00 -6.59 5.10
C VAL A 88 17.12 -8.12 5.15
N ARG A 89 17.82 -8.71 4.17
CA ARG A 89 18.10 -10.15 4.13
C ARG A 89 19.58 -10.40 4.36
N ARG A 90 20.43 -9.88 3.51
CA ARG A 90 21.88 -10.03 3.61
C ARG A 90 22.54 -8.66 3.40
N LEU A 91 23.57 -8.37 4.17
CA LEU A 91 24.38 -7.17 4.00
C LEU A 91 25.67 -7.51 3.27
N ASP A 92 25.91 -6.82 2.15
CA ASP A 92 27.16 -6.92 1.41
C ASP A 92 28.25 -6.10 2.12
N PRO A 93 29.34 -6.73 2.61
CA PRO A 93 30.40 -6.02 3.31
C PRO A 93 31.21 -5.09 2.41
N GLU A 94 31.23 -5.35 1.11
CA GLU A 94 32.04 -4.61 0.13
C GLU A 94 31.34 -3.35 -0.43
N LYS A 95 30.02 -3.21 -0.17
CA LYS A 95 29.22 -2.11 -0.72
C LYS A 95 28.70 -1.16 0.35
N GLN A 96 28.61 0.12 -0.01
CA GLN A 96 27.78 1.06 0.73
C GLN A 96 26.31 0.68 0.58
N ARG A 97 25.53 0.78 1.67
CA ARG A 97 24.17 0.26 1.74
C ARG A 97 23.16 1.37 1.86
N ILE A 98 22.16 1.33 1.00
CA ILE A 98 21.02 2.24 1.03
C ILE A 98 19.79 1.40 1.39
N LEU A 99 19.16 1.71 2.53
CA LEU A 99 17.89 1.11 2.93
C LEU A 99 16.76 2.05 2.51
N TRP A 100 15.96 1.63 1.53
CA TRP A 100 14.81 2.39 1.06
C TRP A 100 13.53 1.74 1.55
N ILE A 101 12.90 2.37 2.54
CA ILE A 101 11.78 1.81 3.29
C ILE A 101 10.47 2.16 2.61
N HIS A 102 9.67 1.14 2.31
CA HIS A 102 8.32 1.26 1.75
C HIS A 102 7.23 0.75 2.71
N ASP A 103 7.61 -0.02 3.74
CA ASP A 103 6.67 -0.62 4.69
C ASP A 103 6.31 0.33 5.85
N LEU A 104 5.28 -0.01 6.61
CA LEU A 104 4.87 0.73 7.80
C LEU A 104 5.85 0.51 8.96
N ALA A 105 5.91 1.46 9.89
CA ALA A 105 6.70 1.32 11.11
C ALA A 105 6.24 0.16 12.02
N SER A 106 5.01 -0.31 11.84
CA SER A 106 4.45 -1.49 12.53
C SER A 106 4.82 -2.82 11.89
N ASP A 107 5.37 -2.81 10.67
CA ASP A 107 5.74 -4.05 9.99
C ASP A 107 6.85 -4.80 10.76
N PRO A 108 6.74 -6.11 10.96
CA PRO A 108 7.78 -6.91 11.64
C PRO A 108 9.16 -6.80 11.02
N GLU A 109 9.25 -6.66 9.71
CA GLU A 109 10.51 -6.59 8.95
C GLU A 109 11.34 -5.33 9.23
N VAL A 110 10.77 -4.29 9.80
CA VAL A 110 11.48 -3.04 10.14
C VAL A 110 11.76 -2.88 11.65
N GLN A 111 11.31 -3.84 12.49
CA GLN A 111 11.46 -3.72 13.95
C GLN A 111 12.92 -3.73 14.41
N HIS A 112 13.85 -4.26 13.62
CA HIS A 112 15.28 -4.19 13.89
C HIS A 112 15.78 -2.74 13.99
N LEU A 113 15.08 -1.76 13.42
CA LEU A 113 15.43 -0.33 13.49
C LEU A 113 15.10 0.32 14.84
N LYS A 114 14.57 -0.43 15.81
CA LYS A 114 14.52 0.00 17.22
C LYS A 114 15.92 0.10 17.85
N ASP A 115 16.86 -0.71 17.37
CA ASP A 115 18.23 -0.71 17.82
C ASP A 115 19.07 0.31 17.02
N PRO A 116 19.67 1.34 17.69
CA PRO A 116 20.53 2.32 17.04
C PRO A 116 21.75 1.70 16.32
N GLU A 117 22.25 0.56 16.77
CA GLU A 117 23.37 -0.10 16.12
C GLU A 117 23.01 -0.59 14.71
N ASN A 118 21.74 -0.88 14.45
CA ASN A 118 21.29 -1.26 13.11
C ASN A 118 21.26 -0.07 12.14
N TRP A 119 21.08 1.17 12.62
CA TRP A 119 21.12 2.35 11.73
C TRP A 119 22.50 2.56 11.13
N LYS A 120 23.55 2.25 11.89
CA LYS A 120 24.96 2.40 11.46
C LYS A 120 25.35 1.46 10.33
N LYS A 121 24.55 0.43 10.08
CA LYS A 121 24.78 -0.54 9.00
C LYS A 121 24.46 0.03 7.62
N PHE A 122 23.79 1.18 7.55
CA PHE A 122 23.36 1.81 6.30
C PHE A 122 23.99 3.18 6.13
N GLU A 123 24.47 3.48 4.93
CA GLU A 123 24.97 4.80 4.56
C GLU A 123 23.83 5.82 4.55
N ARG A 124 22.66 5.42 4.05
CA ARG A 124 21.42 6.19 4.07
C ARG A 124 20.23 5.30 4.32
N ILE A 125 19.28 5.86 5.07
CA ILE A 125 17.95 5.29 5.25
C ILE A 125 16.97 6.27 4.62
N VAL A 126 16.20 5.79 3.63
CA VAL A 126 15.31 6.60 2.82
C VAL A 126 13.86 6.24 3.13
N PHE A 127 13.06 7.24 3.41
CA PHE A 127 11.61 7.14 3.61
C PHE A 127 10.88 7.70 2.39
N VAL A 128 9.69 7.18 2.10
CA VAL A 128 8.89 7.60 0.94
C VAL A 128 7.90 8.73 1.25
N SER A 129 7.79 9.14 2.52
CA SER A 129 7.00 10.30 2.95
C SER A 129 7.48 10.83 4.29
N HIS A 130 7.16 12.10 4.59
CA HIS A 130 7.38 12.70 5.91
C HIS A 130 6.48 12.04 6.96
N TRP A 131 5.25 11.66 6.59
CA TRP A 131 4.37 10.90 7.45
C TRP A 131 5.02 9.58 7.88
N GLN A 132 5.59 8.81 6.94
CA GLN A 132 6.26 7.56 7.25
C GLN A 132 7.47 7.79 8.18
N GLN A 133 8.33 8.77 7.89
CA GLN A 133 9.46 9.11 8.75
C GLN A 133 9.00 9.47 10.18
N TYR A 134 7.90 10.22 10.31
CA TYR A 134 7.31 10.54 11.60
C TYR A 134 6.82 9.28 12.34
N GLN A 135 6.20 8.31 11.65
CA GLN A 135 5.80 7.04 12.24
C GLN A 135 7.01 6.25 12.77
N PHE A 136 8.11 6.21 12.03
CA PHE A 136 9.34 5.54 12.48
C PHE A 136 9.93 6.22 13.71
N LYS A 137 9.91 7.54 13.79
CA LYS A 137 10.30 8.27 15.02
C LYS A 137 9.41 7.89 16.18
N THR A 138 8.11 7.91 16.00
CA THR A 138 7.12 7.74 17.09
C THR A 138 7.09 6.30 17.59
N HIS A 139 7.17 5.30 16.70
CA HIS A 139 7.02 3.90 17.07
C HIS A 139 8.34 3.18 17.34
N LEU A 140 9.42 3.60 16.67
CA LEU A 140 10.71 2.91 16.75
C LEU A 140 11.81 3.77 17.40
N GLY A 141 11.52 5.04 17.75
CA GLY A 141 12.52 5.96 18.29
C GLY A 141 13.54 6.45 17.25
N PHE A 142 13.30 6.19 15.97
CA PHE A 142 14.23 6.54 14.88
C PHE A 142 14.37 8.07 14.76
N PRO A 143 15.57 8.65 14.85
CA PRO A 143 15.75 10.10 14.81
C PRO A 143 15.66 10.65 13.37
N TYR A 144 15.11 11.87 13.24
CA TYR A 144 14.93 12.50 11.93
C TYR A 144 16.24 12.75 11.16
N ASP A 145 17.33 13.04 11.85
CA ASP A 145 18.62 13.36 11.25
C ASP A 145 19.34 12.15 10.64
N LYS A 146 18.88 10.94 10.92
CA LYS A 146 19.46 9.69 10.38
C LYS A 146 18.80 9.22 9.09
N GLY A 147 17.65 9.75 8.75
CA GLY A 147 16.93 9.40 7.54
C GLY A 147 16.71 10.61 6.63
N VAL A 148 16.47 10.32 5.37
CA VAL A 148 16.06 11.32 4.38
C VAL A 148 14.72 10.92 3.78
N VAL A 149 13.90 11.90 3.41
CA VAL A 149 12.66 11.66 2.69
C VAL A 149 12.91 11.91 1.20
N ILE A 150 12.66 10.87 0.40
CA ILE A 150 12.62 10.96 -1.06
C ILE A 150 11.28 10.36 -1.47
N GLN A 151 10.34 11.22 -1.80
CA GLN A 151 9.00 10.80 -2.18
C GLN A 151 9.02 9.94 -3.45
N ASN A 152 8.10 8.99 -3.53
CA ASN A 152 7.90 8.23 -4.75
C ASN A 152 7.56 9.18 -5.91
N ALA A 153 7.90 8.74 -7.11
CA ALA A 153 7.60 9.47 -8.34
C ALA A 153 6.88 8.55 -9.32
N ILE A 154 6.20 9.13 -10.28
CA ILE A 154 5.56 8.41 -11.37
C ILE A 154 6.05 8.93 -12.71
N ARG A 155 5.94 8.11 -13.75
CA ARG A 155 6.06 8.58 -15.12
C ARG A 155 4.81 9.39 -15.48
N PRO A 156 4.92 10.54 -16.16
CA PRO A 156 3.75 11.31 -16.56
C PRO A 156 2.78 10.48 -17.41
N ILE A 157 1.49 10.68 -17.20
CA ILE A 157 0.42 10.21 -18.08
C ILE A 157 0.05 11.39 -18.96
N LEU A 158 0.54 11.36 -20.19
CA LEU A 158 0.29 12.40 -21.19
C LEU A 158 -0.96 12.04 -22.00
N GLU A 159 -1.55 13.04 -22.64
CA GLU A 159 -2.62 12.87 -23.62
C GLU A 159 -3.84 12.14 -23.04
N HIS A 160 -4.37 12.64 -21.94
CA HIS A 160 -5.63 12.15 -21.39
C HIS A 160 -6.76 13.13 -21.69
N GLU A 161 -7.81 12.62 -22.33
CA GLU A 161 -9.06 13.32 -22.50
C GLU A 161 -10.19 12.51 -21.85
N LYS A 162 -10.93 13.17 -20.97
CA LYS A 162 -12.06 12.51 -20.32
C LYS A 162 -13.25 12.46 -21.27
N PRO A 163 -13.89 11.28 -21.44
CA PRO A 163 -15.08 11.17 -22.26
C PRO A 163 -16.17 12.13 -21.80
N LYS A 164 -16.78 12.87 -22.73
CA LYS A 164 -17.85 13.82 -22.45
C LYS A 164 -19.18 13.46 -23.13
N GLU A 165 -19.13 12.43 -23.99
CA GLU A 165 -20.14 12.24 -25.03
C GLU A 165 -21.51 11.86 -24.50
N ASP A 166 -21.68 11.20 -23.41
CA ASP A 166 -22.98 10.76 -22.89
C ASP A 166 -23.28 11.22 -21.46
N GLY A 167 -22.38 12.05 -20.92
CA GLY A 167 -22.49 12.51 -19.53
C GLY A 167 -22.24 11.38 -18.51
N LYS A 168 -21.71 10.23 -18.95
CA LYS A 168 -21.40 9.11 -18.10
C LYS A 168 -20.15 9.37 -17.26
N ILE A 169 -20.23 9.07 -15.98
CA ILE A 169 -19.13 9.22 -15.04
C ILE A 169 -18.46 7.87 -14.82
N ASN A 170 -17.19 7.78 -15.17
CA ASN A 170 -16.36 6.59 -14.90
C ASN A 170 -15.64 6.77 -13.57
N VAL A 171 -15.98 5.92 -12.63
CA VAL A 171 -15.35 5.85 -11.30
C VAL A 171 -14.43 4.63 -11.26
N CYS A 172 -13.27 4.74 -10.62
CA CYS A 172 -12.33 3.63 -10.56
C CYS A 172 -11.77 3.37 -9.16
N TYR A 173 -11.38 2.11 -8.95
CA TYR A 173 -10.66 1.61 -7.77
C TYR A 173 -9.49 0.73 -8.23
N PHE A 174 -8.27 1.06 -7.78
CA PHE A 174 -7.04 0.33 -8.13
C PHE A 174 -6.28 -0.03 -6.85
N SER A 175 -6.66 -1.11 -6.20
CA SER A 175 -5.92 -1.62 -5.04
C SER A 175 -6.36 -3.04 -4.67
N THR A 176 -5.63 -3.66 -3.76
CA THR A 176 -6.05 -4.93 -3.17
C THR A 176 -7.32 -4.76 -2.31
N PRO A 177 -8.15 -5.81 -2.18
CA PRO A 177 -9.51 -5.68 -1.63
C PRO A 177 -9.55 -5.26 -0.16
N HIS A 178 -8.54 -5.64 0.63
CA HIS A 178 -8.46 -5.32 2.06
C HIS A 178 -8.27 -3.81 2.35
N ARG A 179 -8.03 -3.01 1.32
CA ARG A 179 -7.82 -1.55 1.43
C ARG A 179 -9.10 -0.74 1.22
N GLY A 180 -10.26 -1.31 1.56
CA GLY A 180 -11.53 -0.59 1.56
C GLY A 180 -12.46 -0.89 0.38
N LEU A 181 -12.22 -1.94 -0.42
CA LEU A 181 -13.12 -2.29 -1.53
C LEU A 181 -14.54 -2.58 -1.07
N GLU A 182 -14.72 -3.25 0.07
CA GLU A 182 -16.06 -3.53 0.59
C GLU A 182 -16.81 -2.26 0.98
N LEU A 183 -16.12 -1.28 1.57
CA LEU A 183 -16.71 0.03 1.86
C LEU A 183 -17.15 0.75 0.58
N LEU A 184 -16.34 0.67 -0.47
CA LEU A 184 -16.68 1.26 -1.76
C LEU A 184 -17.93 0.61 -2.35
N LEU A 185 -18.03 -0.72 -2.32
CA LEU A 185 -19.22 -1.44 -2.80
C LEU A 185 -20.47 -1.09 -2.00
N ASN A 186 -20.35 -0.93 -0.68
CA ASN A 186 -21.46 -0.49 0.16
C ASN A 186 -21.92 0.93 -0.24
N ALA A 187 -20.97 1.85 -0.43
CA ALA A 187 -21.28 3.22 -0.85
C ALA A 187 -21.89 3.25 -2.26
N TRP A 188 -21.38 2.42 -3.18
CA TRP A 188 -21.89 2.32 -4.55
C TRP A 188 -23.35 1.82 -4.58
N GLU A 189 -23.63 0.75 -3.85
CA GLU A 189 -24.98 0.20 -3.73
C GLU A 189 -25.95 1.22 -3.14
N PHE A 190 -25.53 1.94 -2.09
CA PHE A 190 -26.33 3.02 -1.50
C PHE A 190 -26.61 4.12 -2.51
N MET A 191 -25.60 4.63 -3.23
CA MET A 191 -25.78 5.68 -4.24
C MET A 191 -26.70 5.24 -5.37
N ARG A 192 -26.57 4.00 -5.86
CA ARG A 192 -27.46 3.45 -6.90
C ARG A 192 -28.92 3.40 -6.43
N LYS A 193 -29.15 3.01 -5.19
CA LYS A 193 -30.48 2.95 -4.58
C LYS A 193 -31.11 4.31 -4.40
N GLU A 194 -30.34 5.30 -3.94
CA GLU A 194 -30.85 6.65 -3.67
C GLU A 194 -31.05 7.48 -4.94
N LEU A 195 -30.14 7.38 -5.89
CA LEU A 195 -30.17 8.18 -7.12
C LEU A 195 -30.93 7.49 -8.27
N LYS A 196 -31.22 6.19 -8.14
CA LYS A 196 -31.98 5.40 -9.12
C LYS A 196 -31.50 5.65 -10.55
N ASP A 197 -32.41 5.93 -11.48
CA ASP A 197 -32.12 6.17 -12.90
C ASP A 197 -31.37 7.49 -13.16
N GLY A 198 -31.19 8.33 -12.14
CA GLY A 198 -30.43 9.57 -12.24
C GLY A 198 -28.91 9.40 -12.16
N LEU A 199 -28.42 8.22 -11.77
CA LEU A 199 -26.97 7.97 -11.71
C LEU A 199 -26.46 7.38 -13.02
N ASN A 200 -26.00 8.25 -13.92
CA ASN A 200 -25.29 7.84 -15.14
C ASN A 200 -23.80 7.65 -14.83
N ALA A 201 -23.46 6.56 -14.14
CA ALA A 201 -22.09 6.26 -13.75
C ALA A 201 -21.83 4.75 -13.76
N GLU A 202 -20.55 4.38 -13.93
CA GLU A 202 -20.06 3.02 -13.73
C GLU A 202 -18.82 3.01 -12.85
N LEU A 203 -18.62 1.90 -12.13
CA LEU A 203 -17.48 1.65 -11.25
C LEU A 203 -16.59 0.57 -11.86
N ASN A 204 -15.35 0.93 -12.16
CA ASN A 204 -14.32 0.05 -12.70
C ASN A 204 -13.38 -0.38 -11.58
N ILE A 205 -13.34 -1.68 -11.28
CA ILE A 205 -12.56 -2.25 -10.17
C ILE A 205 -11.42 -3.11 -10.70
N TYR A 206 -10.19 -2.75 -10.34
CA TYR A 206 -8.97 -3.48 -10.63
C TYR A 206 -8.37 -3.92 -9.30
N SER A 207 -8.63 -5.17 -8.90
CA SER A 207 -8.31 -5.64 -7.55
C SER A 207 -8.02 -7.13 -7.50
N SER A 208 -6.86 -7.52 -7.00
CA SER A 208 -6.47 -8.89 -6.68
C SER A 208 -5.09 -8.91 -6.01
N PHE A 209 -4.82 -9.91 -5.19
CA PHE A 209 -3.49 -10.19 -4.65
C PHE A 209 -2.52 -10.83 -5.66
N LYS A 210 -2.98 -11.19 -6.86
CA LYS A 210 -2.09 -11.62 -7.95
C LYS A 210 -1.05 -10.55 -8.29
N LEU A 211 -1.37 -9.27 -8.04
CA LEU A 211 -0.42 -8.16 -8.18
C LEU A 211 0.87 -8.38 -7.38
N TYR A 212 0.77 -9.03 -6.22
CA TYR A 212 1.89 -9.35 -5.34
C TYR A 212 2.39 -10.81 -5.46
N ASP A 213 2.02 -11.51 -6.54
CA ASP A 213 2.28 -12.95 -6.72
C ASP A 213 1.74 -13.83 -5.55
N ARG A 214 0.62 -13.40 -4.96
CA ARG A 214 -0.04 -14.07 -3.83
C ARG A 214 -1.51 -14.41 -4.10
N PRO A 215 -1.81 -15.15 -5.19
CA PRO A 215 -3.19 -15.43 -5.58
C PRO A 215 -4.00 -16.21 -4.55
N HIS A 216 -3.32 -16.96 -3.66
CA HIS A 216 -3.97 -17.70 -2.58
C HIS A 216 -4.67 -16.79 -1.57
N LEU A 217 -4.25 -15.53 -1.44
CA LEU A 217 -4.90 -14.54 -0.56
C LEU A 217 -6.24 -14.06 -1.12
N ASP A 218 -6.49 -14.22 -2.42
CA ASP A 218 -7.76 -13.83 -3.04
C ASP A 218 -8.93 -14.69 -2.55
N GLU A 219 -8.67 -15.91 -2.05
CA GLU A 219 -9.73 -16.82 -1.59
C GLU A 219 -10.59 -16.21 -0.48
N GLN A 220 -9.97 -15.55 0.49
CA GLN A 220 -10.67 -14.91 1.60
C GLN A 220 -11.54 -13.72 1.16
N PHE A 221 -11.29 -13.15 -0.04
CA PHE A 221 -12.03 -12.02 -0.62
C PHE A 221 -12.96 -12.44 -1.75
N ARG A 222 -13.11 -13.74 -2.02
CA ARG A 222 -13.96 -14.25 -3.10
C ARG A 222 -15.39 -13.70 -3.04
N HIS A 223 -15.95 -13.56 -1.85
CA HIS A 223 -17.28 -13.01 -1.64
C HIS A 223 -17.40 -11.53 -2.08
N ILE A 224 -16.35 -10.73 -1.87
CA ILE A 224 -16.30 -9.32 -2.28
C ILE A 224 -16.18 -9.24 -3.81
N TYR A 225 -15.33 -10.06 -4.42
CA TYR A 225 -15.18 -10.10 -5.87
C TYR A 225 -16.47 -10.55 -6.57
N LYS A 226 -17.12 -11.59 -6.02
CA LYS A 226 -18.40 -12.03 -6.56
C LYS A 226 -19.47 -10.94 -6.44
N ARG A 227 -19.55 -10.27 -5.29
CA ARG A 227 -20.47 -9.14 -5.11
C ARG A 227 -20.21 -8.04 -6.14
N ALA A 228 -18.93 -7.69 -6.40
CA ALA A 228 -18.57 -6.71 -7.41
C ALA A 228 -19.02 -7.14 -8.83
N GLN A 229 -18.86 -8.42 -9.17
CA GLN A 229 -19.26 -8.97 -10.47
C GLN A 229 -20.79 -8.99 -10.67
N ASP A 230 -21.55 -9.21 -9.60
CA ASP A 230 -23.01 -9.32 -9.63
C ASP A 230 -23.72 -7.96 -9.49
N MET A 231 -22.99 -6.89 -9.13
CA MET A 231 -23.55 -5.57 -8.83
C MET A 231 -23.74 -4.75 -10.10
N ASP A 232 -24.93 -4.18 -10.26
CA ASP A 232 -25.27 -3.32 -11.41
C ASP A 232 -24.39 -2.07 -11.46
N GLY A 233 -23.90 -1.75 -12.68
CA GLY A 233 -23.01 -0.62 -12.94
C GLY A 233 -21.59 -0.81 -12.41
N VAL A 234 -21.17 -2.05 -12.10
CA VAL A 234 -19.81 -2.39 -11.67
C VAL A 234 -19.14 -3.29 -12.71
N ASN A 235 -17.94 -2.92 -13.13
CA ASN A 235 -17.08 -3.70 -14.00
C ASN A 235 -15.86 -4.19 -13.19
N TYR A 236 -15.78 -5.49 -12.90
CA TYR A 236 -14.66 -6.08 -12.20
C TYR A 236 -13.64 -6.66 -13.18
N HIS A 237 -12.45 -6.07 -13.23
CA HIS A 237 -11.38 -6.40 -14.19
C HIS A 237 -10.32 -7.35 -13.61
N GLY A 238 -10.31 -7.57 -12.28
CA GLY A 238 -9.27 -8.40 -11.65
C GLY A 238 -7.91 -7.70 -11.62
N THR A 239 -6.85 -8.45 -11.96
CA THR A 239 -5.47 -7.94 -12.06
C THR A 239 -5.10 -7.64 -13.49
N VAL A 240 -4.59 -6.45 -13.71
CA VAL A 240 -3.99 -6.01 -14.97
C VAL A 240 -2.59 -5.41 -14.70
N SER A 241 -1.81 -5.20 -15.74
CA SER A 241 -0.50 -4.57 -15.63
C SER A 241 -0.60 -3.09 -15.25
N ASN A 242 0.48 -2.49 -14.73
CA ASN A 242 0.51 -1.06 -14.47
C ASN A 242 0.30 -0.23 -15.76
N ASP A 243 0.83 -0.68 -16.89
CA ASP A 243 0.62 0.01 -18.16
C ASP A 243 -0.86 0.01 -18.57
N GLU A 244 -1.59 -1.08 -18.39
CA GLU A 244 -3.04 -1.16 -18.63
C GLU A 244 -3.82 -0.26 -17.66
N ILE A 245 -3.41 -0.19 -16.37
CA ILE A 245 -3.98 0.76 -15.39
C ILE A 245 -3.81 2.19 -15.89
N ARG A 246 -2.62 2.54 -16.34
CA ARG A 246 -2.30 3.90 -16.83
C ARG A 246 -3.12 4.26 -18.06
N GLU A 247 -3.34 3.31 -18.97
CA GLU A 247 -4.26 3.53 -20.11
C GLU A 247 -5.72 3.66 -19.65
N ALA A 248 -6.17 2.81 -18.73
CA ALA A 248 -7.53 2.90 -18.19
C ALA A 248 -7.78 4.25 -17.51
N LEU A 249 -6.81 4.78 -16.76
CA LEU A 249 -6.91 6.08 -16.07
C LEU A 249 -7.20 7.25 -17.02
N LYS A 250 -6.80 7.18 -18.28
CA LYS A 250 -7.06 8.25 -19.26
C LYS A 250 -8.55 8.53 -19.46
N THR A 251 -9.39 7.53 -19.23
CA THR A 251 -10.86 7.63 -19.38
C THR A 251 -11.62 7.70 -18.06
N GLN A 252 -10.95 7.54 -16.92
CA GLN A 252 -11.61 7.64 -15.61
C GLN A 252 -11.78 9.10 -15.19
N HIS A 253 -12.91 9.42 -14.55
CA HIS A 253 -13.22 10.75 -14.03
C HIS A 253 -12.91 10.87 -12.54
N ILE A 254 -13.22 9.82 -11.78
CA ILE A 254 -13.09 9.80 -10.32
C ILE A 254 -12.32 8.56 -9.89
N MET A 255 -11.29 8.74 -9.08
CA MET A 255 -10.70 7.67 -8.28
C MET A 255 -11.38 7.65 -6.91
N ALA A 256 -12.12 6.59 -6.59
CA ALA A 256 -12.74 6.40 -5.29
C ALA A 256 -11.94 5.37 -4.49
N TYR A 257 -11.21 5.84 -3.49
CA TYR A 257 -10.30 5.00 -2.70
C TYR A 257 -10.54 5.21 -1.20
N PRO A 258 -11.61 4.61 -0.62
CA PRO A 258 -11.92 4.70 0.80
C PRO A 258 -11.01 3.78 1.63
N SER A 259 -9.69 4.02 1.56
CA SER A 259 -8.70 3.18 2.22
C SER A 259 -8.90 3.13 3.73
N ILE A 260 -8.87 1.92 4.28
CA ILE A 260 -8.77 1.66 5.72
C ILE A 260 -7.34 1.23 6.11
N TYR A 261 -6.43 1.26 5.15
CA TYR A 261 -5.02 0.94 5.32
C TYR A 261 -4.19 2.23 5.31
N GLU A 262 -3.27 2.37 6.25
CA GLU A 262 -2.33 3.49 6.32
C GLU A 262 -1.30 3.38 5.19
N GLU A 263 -1.48 4.16 4.13
CA GLU A 263 -0.51 4.21 3.03
C GLU A 263 0.76 4.94 3.45
N THR A 264 1.92 4.40 3.09
CA THR A 264 3.21 5.09 3.24
C THR A 264 3.47 6.07 2.11
N SER A 265 2.97 5.76 0.90
CA SER A 265 2.98 6.60 -0.30
C SER A 265 2.15 5.89 -1.38
N CYS A 266 1.11 6.52 -1.88
CA CYS A 266 0.14 5.88 -2.76
C CYS A 266 0.42 6.23 -4.23
N ILE A 267 1.12 5.34 -4.95
CA ILE A 267 1.44 5.53 -6.38
C ILE A 267 0.16 5.65 -7.22
N THR A 268 -0.86 4.84 -6.93
CA THR A 268 -2.13 4.88 -7.66
C THR A 268 -2.83 6.24 -7.54
N LEU A 269 -2.74 6.87 -6.36
CA LEU A 269 -3.25 8.24 -6.16
C LEU A 269 -2.48 9.25 -7.02
N MET A 270 -1.16 9.13 -7.08
CA MET A 270 -0.32 9.99 -7.93
C MET A 270 -0.70 9.83 -9.41
N GLU A 271 -0.84 8.59 -9.87
CA GLU A 271 -1.20 8.28 -11.27
C GLU A 271 -2.60 8.76 -11.61
N ALA A 272 -3.59 8.56 -10.73
CA ALA A 272 -4.96 9.02 -10.93
C ALA A 272 -5.03 10.55 -10.99
N ALA A 273 -4.38 11.25 -10.05
CA ALA A 273 -4.32 12.71 -10.04
C ALA A 273 -3.61 13.25 -11.30
N ASN A 274 -2.50 12.63 -11.70
CA ASN A 274 -1.77 13.01 -12.91
C ASN A 274 -2.58 12.78 -14.20
N ALA A 275 -3.42 11.75 -14.21
CA ALA A 275 -4.38 11.50 -15.29
C ALA A 275 -5.61 12.42 -15.24
N GLY A 276 -5.68 13.39 -14.33
CA GLY A 276 -6.78 14.33 -14.22
C GLY A 276 -8.05 13.77 -13.59
N CYS A 277 -7.95 12.70 -12.78
CA CYS A 277 -9.07 12.21 -12.01
C CYS A 277 -9.31 13.08 -10.77
N LEU A 278 -10.57 13.28 -10.41
CA LEU A 278 -10.93 13.71 -9.07
C LEU A 278 -10.64 12.55 -8.10
N CYS A 279 -9.80 12.77 -7.11
CA CYS A 279 -9.42 11.72 -6.17
C CYS A 279 -10.17 11.88 -4.85
N VAL A 280 -10.99 10.89 -4.50
CA VAL A 280 -11.73 10.82 -3.23
C VAL A 280 -11.03 9.80 -2.34
N VAL A 281 -10.33 10.29 -1.31
CA VAL A 281 -9.51 9.49 -0.40
C VAL A 281 -9.69 9.95 1.05
N PRO A 282 -9.51 9.07 2.05
CA PRO A 282 -9.56 9.48 3.46
C PRO A 282 -8.30 10.26 3.87
N ASN A 283 -8.43 11.04 4.92
CA ASN A 283 -7.28 11.63 5.62
C ASN A 283 -6.60 10.57 6.51
N LEU A 284 -5.91 9.61 5.87
CA LEU A 284 -5.30 8.46 6.54
C LEU A 284 -3.89 8.19 5.99
N GLY A 285 -2.94 7.95 6.91
CA GLY A 285 -1.57 7.68 6.50
C GLY A 285 -0.94 8.85 5.73
N ALA A 286 -0.15 8.54 4.73
CA ALA A 286 0.47 9.52 3.84
C ALA A 286 -0.43 9.95 2.66
N LEU A 287 -1.72 9.57 2.62
CA LEU A 287 -2.61 9.97 1.52
C LEU A 287 -2.72 11.50 1.34
N PRO A 288 -2.87 12.31 2.41
CA PRO A 288 -2.86 13.77 2.27
C PRO A 288 -1.55 14.31 1.69
N GLU A 289 -0.41 13.81 2.17
CA GLU A 289 0.91 14.21 1.67
C GLU A 289 1.08 13.79 0.21
N THR A 290 0.71 12.56 -0.15
CA THR A 290 0.78 12.03 -1.51
C THR A 290 -0.08 12.83 -2.49
N GLY A 291 -1.26 13.23 -2.06
CA GLY A 291 -2.19 14.04 -2.86
C GLY A 291 -1.90 15.55 -2.81
N ALA A 292 -0.74 15.97 -2.26
CA ALA A 292 -0.36 17.37 -2.08
C ALA A 292 -1.44 18.22 -1.39
N ASN A 293 -2.17 17.61 -0.45
CA ASN A 293 -3.31 18.18 0.25
C ASN A 293 -4.49 18.62 -0.66
N PHE A 294 -4.56 18.05 -1.86
CA PHE A 294 -5.69 18.21 -2.78
C PHE A 294 -6.75 17.09 -2.78
N PRO A 295 -6.61 15.99 -2.00
CA PRO A 295 -7.68 15.00 -1.95
C PRO A 295 -8.94 15.59 -1.31
N TRP A 296 -10.07 15.17 -1.82
CA TRP A 296 -11.40 15.55 -1.39
C TRP A 296 -12.18 14.38 -0.84
#